data_752ae03f9d9275bc3f764dbb6527df5e
#
_entry.id   752ae03f9d9275bc3f764dbb6527df5e
#
_cell.length_a   1.000
_cell.length_b   1.000
_cell.length_c   1.000
_cell.angle_alpha   90.00
_cell.angle_beta   90.00
_cell.angle_gamma   90.00
#
_symmetry.space_group_name_H-M   'P 1'
#
loop_
_entity.id
_entity.type
_entity.pdbx_description
1 polymer ?
#
loop_
_entity_poly.entity_id
_entity_poly.type
_entity_poly.pdbx_seq_one_letter_code
_entity_poly.pdbx_strand_id
1 'polypeptide(L)' 'MTKEWGISYAPNFGGLQAEDIWMTFDTEEQARKGMEHLRESERRGQLTNLRLHVRHVTEWEQIDG' A
#
# COMPACT_ATOMS: atom_id res chain seq x y z
N MET A 1 -0.11 -14.56 -17.80
CA MET A 1 0.80 -13.63 -17.14
C MET A 1 0.18 -13.13 -15.86
N THR A 2 0.85 -13.35 -14.76
CA THR A 2 0.27 -13.04 -13.44
C THR A 2 0.74 -11.67 -12.97
N LYS A 3 -0.19 -10.84 -12.61
CA LYS A 3 0.10 -9.57 -11.95
C LYS A 3 -0.25 -9.70 -10.48
N GLU A 4 0.59 -9.19 -9.62
CA GLU A 4 0.29 -9.04 -8.21
C GLU A 4 0.21 -7.57 -7.89
N TRP A 5 -0.72 -7.22 -7.04
CA TRP A 5 -0.92 -5.86 -6.59
C TRP A 5 -0.49 -5.75 -5.13
N GLY A 6 0.12 -4.65 -4.79
CA GLY A 6 0.60 -4.46 -3.43
C GLY A 6 0.38 -3.04 -2.94
N ILE A 7 0.21 -2.92 -1.65
CA ILE A 7 0.11 -1.64 -0.98
C ILE A 7 1.20 -1.59 0.08
N SER A 8 1.97 -0.50 0.10
CA SER A 8 2.95 -0.26 1.15
C SER A 8 2.60 1.01 1.91
N TYR A 9 2.86 1.01 3.19
CA TYR A 9 2.66 2.18 4.03
C TYR A 9 3.51 2.07 5.29
N ALA A 10 3.76 3.21 5.92
CA ALA A 10 4.49 3.28 7.17
C ALA A 10 3.51 3.62 8.29
N PRO A 11 3.31 2.74 9.28
CA PRO A 11 2.46 3.05 10.42
C PRO A 11 3.05 4.21 11.23
N ASN A 12 2.17 5.04 11.78
CA ASN A 12 2.58 6.15 12.61
C ASN A 12 2.23 5.83 14.08
N PHE A 13 3.25 5.54 14.87
CA PHE A 13 3.08 5.23 16.29
C PHE A 13 3.65 6.38 17.13
N GLY A 14 2.90 7.49 17.21
CA GLY A 14 3.29 8.58 18.09
C GLY A 14 4.65 9.19 17.80
N GLY A 15 5.01 9.29 16.51
CA GLY A 15 6.30 9.84 16.10
C GLY A 15 7.42 8.83 15.93
N LEU A 16 7.19 7.57 16.28
CA LEU A 16 8.15 6.51 16.02
C LEU A 16 8.01 6.05 14.57
N GLN A 17 9.13 5.97 13.87
CA GLN A 17 9.14 5.43 12.52
C GLN A 17 9.21 3.91 12.57
N ALA A 18 8.25 3.27 11.94
CA ALA A 18 8.25 1.82 11.76
C ALA A 18 8.62 1.51 10.31
N GLU A 19 9.08 0.28 10.09
CA GLU A 19 9.33 -0.18 8.73
C GLU A 19 8.04 -0.24 7.93
N ASP A 20 8.14 -0.10 6.60
CA ASP A 20 6.99 -0.17 5.73
C ASP A 20 6.32 -1.54 5.83
N ILE A 21 5.00 -1.50 5.89
CA ILE A 21 4.19 -2.72 5.85
C ILE A 21 3.75 -2.93 4.41
N TRP A 22 3.84 -4.18 3.95
CA TRP A 22 3.42 -4.56 2.60
C TRP A 22 2.23 -5.51 2.69
N MET A 23 1.20 -5.22 1.89
CA MET A 23 0.04 -6.09 1.73
C MET A 23 -0.09 -6.44 0.25
N THR A 24 -0.36 -7.71 -0.05
CA THR A 24 -0.50 -8.16 -1.43
C THR A 24 -1.93 -8.57 -1.73
N PHE A 25 -2.32 -8.39 -2.99
CA PHE A 25 -3.67 -8.68 -3.46
C PHE A 25 -3.60 -9.36 -4.82
N ASP A 26 -4.57 -10.21 -5.09
CA ASP A 26 -4.64 -10.95 -6.35
C ASP A 26 -5.21 -10.12 -7.50
N THR A 27 -6.03 -9.12 -7.19
CA THR A 27 -6.69 -8.30 -8.21
C THR A 27 -6.52 -6.82 -7.92
N GLU A 28 -6.58 -6.03 -8.98
CA GLU A 28 -6.56 -4.58 -8.86
C GLU A 28 -7.72 -4.05 -8.03
N GLU A 29 -8.89 -4.64 -8.22
CA GLU A 29 -10.09 -4.22 -7.50
C GLU A 29 -9.89 -4.34 -6.00
N GLN A 30 -9.35 -5.47 -5.54
CA GLN A 30 -9.07 -5.68 -4.13
C GLN A 30 -8.05 -4.67 -3.60
N ALA A 31 -7.01 -4.43 -4.38
CA ALA A 31 -5.99 -3.46 -4.00
C ALA A 31 -6.55 -2.06 -3.88
N ARG A 32 -7.38 -1.64 -4.82
CA ARG A 32 -7.98 -0.31 -4.79
C ARG A 32 -8.95 -0.14 -3.61
N LYS A 33 -9.68 -1.18 -3.26
CA LYS A 33 -10.52 -1.16 -2.06
C LYS A 33 -9.67 -1.01 -0.80
N GLY A 34 -8.56 -1.73 -0.75
CA GLY A 34 -7.60 -1.59 0.35
C GLY A 34 -7.06 -0.17 0.45
N MET A 35 -6.74 0.45 -0.70
CA MET A 35 -6.28 1.83 -0.74
C MET A 35 -7.31 2.80 -0.18
N GLU A 36 -8.59 2.61 -0.50
CA GLU A 36 -9.64 3.48 0.03
C GLU A 36 -9.69 3.45 1.54
N HIS A 37 -9.62 2.25 2.13
CA HIS A 37 -9.61 2.11 3.58
C HIS A 37 -8.36 2.74 4.20
N LEU A 38 -7.21 2.51 3.60
CA LEU A 38 -5.96 3.03 4.13
C LEU A 38 -5.84 4.54 3.96
N ARG A 39 -6.42 5.11 2.90
CA ARG A 39 -6.46 6.57 2.74
C ARG A 39 -7.25 7.24 3.85
N GLU A 40 -8.30 6.60 4.32
CA GLU A 40 -9.05 7.11 5.45
C GLU A 40 -8.17 7.13 6.70
N SER A 41 -7.41 6.07 6.94
CA SER A 41 -6.46 6.02 8.05
C SER A 41 -5.34 7.05 7.90
N GLU A 42 -4.87 7.25 6.67
CA GLU A 42 -3.86 8.27 6.37
C GLU A 42 -4.36 9.66 6.72
N ARG A 43 -5.61 9.95 6.39
CA ARG A 43 -6.23 11.22 6.71
C ARG A 43 -6.29 11.46 8.21
N ARG A 44 -6.46 10.40 8.99
CA ARG A 44 -6.50 10.46 10.46
C ARG A 44 -5.11 10.51 11.08
N GLY A 45 -4.07 10.44 10.27
CA GLY A 45 -2.70 10.45 10.77
C GLY A 45 -2.21 9.13 11.34
N GLN A 46 -2.90 8.03 11.07
CA GLN A 46 -2.54 6.71 11.58
C GLN A 46 -1.44 6.05 10.77
N LEU A 47 -1.25 6.48 9.53
CA LEU A 47 -0.17 5.97 8.68
C LEU A 47 0.30 7.05 7.72
N THR A 48 1.46 6.82 7.13
CA THR A 48 2.04 7.73 6.15
C THR A 48 2.64 6.93 5.00
N ASN A 49 3.02 7.62 3.94
CA ASN A 49 3.74 7.03 2.82
C ASN A 49 2.96 5.89 2.14
N LEU A 50 1.66 6.09 1.99
CA LEU A 50 0.77 5.10 1.37
C LEU A 50 1.01 5.07 -0.14
N ARG A 51 1.29 3.88 -0.69
CA ARG A 51 1.59 3.69 -2.11
C ARG A 51 0.98 2.41 -2.65
N LEU A 52 0.52 2.48 -3.88
CA LEU A 52 0.01 1.33 -4.61
C LEU A 52 1.07 0.87 -5.62
N HIS A 53 1.29 -0.43 -5.67
CA HIS A 53 2.30 -1.03 -6.54
C HIS A 53 1.70 -2.15 -7.37
N VAL A 54 2.31 -2.41 -8.53
CA VAL A 54 2.01 -3.60 -9.32
C VAL A 54 3.32 -4.33 -9.61
N ARG A 55 3.26 -5.65 -9.54
CA ARG A 55 4.38 -6.51 -9.88
C ARG A 55 4.00 -7.33 -11.11
N HIS A 56 4.80 -7.19 -12.16
CA HIS A 56 4.53 -7.94 -13.39
C HIS A 56 5.13 -9.35 -13.35
N VAL A 57 6.39 -9.46 -13.15
CA VAL A 57 7.07 -10.76 -13.08
C VAL A 57 8.10 -10.78 -11.97
N THR A 58 9.00 -9.80 -11.95
CA THR A 58 10.16 -9.85 -11.08
C THR A 58 10.33 -8.63 -10.19
N GLU A 59 9.68 -7.51 -10.49
CA GLU A 59 9.90 -6.30 -9.71
C GLU A 59 8.62 -5.49 -9.53
N TRP A 60 8.60 -4.70 -8.47
CA TRP A 60 7.47 -3.85 -8.14
C TRP A 60 7.58 -2.49 -8.82
N GLU A 61 6.47 -2.00 -9.35
CA GLU A 61 6.36 -0.64 -9.88
C GLU A 61 5.38 0.16 -9.03
N GLN A 62 5.73 1.39 -8.72
CA GLN A 62 4.80 2.29 -8.05
C GLN A 62 3.84 2.87 -9.08
N ILE A 63 2.53 2.75 -8.82
CA ILE A 63 1.49 3.27 -9.70
C ILE A 63 0.93 4.56 -9.14
N ASP A 64 0.74 4.62 -7.83
CA ASP A 64 0.05 5.70 -7.17
C ASP A 64 0.64 5.89 -5.79
N GLY A 65 0.85 7.12 -5.41
CA GLY A 65 1.47 7.36 -4.11
C GLY A 65 1.18 8.71 -3.50
#